data_3270ccdc9a900f8e7243eac8f48cece9
#
_entry.id   3270ccdc9a900f8e7243eac8f48cece9
#
_cell.length_a   1.000
_cell.length_b   1.000
_cell.length_c   1.000
_cell.angle_alpha   90.00
_cell.angle_beta   90.00
_cell.angle_gamma   90.00
#
_symmetry.space_group_name_H-M   'P 1'
#
loop_
_entity.id
_entity.type
_entity.pdbx_description
1 polymer ?
#
loop_
_entity_poly.entity_id
_entity_poly.type
_entity_poly.pdbx_seq_one_letter_code
_entity_poly.pdbx_strand_id
1 'polypeptide(L)'
;MVLGPGWPGVMLHEAVGHGLEGDFNRKKTSTFTGLIGKRVASKGVTVVDDGTIPDRRGSITVDDEGTPSRRNVLIEDGILVGYMQDRQNARLMGVPATGNGRRQSYAHHPMPRMTNTYMLGGKYEPEEIIKSVKNGL
;
A
#
# COMPACT_ATOMS: atom_id res chain seq x y z
N MET A 1 19.62 -5.51 10.06
CA MET A 1 19.90 -5.01 8.71
C MET A 1 19.28 -3.62 8.56
N VAL A 2 20.02 -2.67 8.03
CA VAL A 2 19.50 -1.36 7.60
C VAL A 2 19.40 -1.39 6.08
N LEU A 3 18.25 -0.98 5.55
CA LEU A 3 18.02 -0.87 4.11
C LEU A 3 17.95 0.62 3.76
N GLY A 4 18.80 1.07 2.84
CA GLY A 4 18.78 2.44 2.34
C GLY A 4 17.55 2.74 1.48
N PRO A 5 17.33 4.00 1.06
CA PRO A 5 16.23 4.39 0.18
C PRO A 5 16.41 3.81 -1.23
N GLY A 6 15.30 3.70 -1.97
CA GLY A 6 15.29 3.25 -3.36
C GLY A 6 14.85 1.80 -3.52
N TRP A 7 15.73 0.87 -3.88
CA TRP A 7 15.40 -0.53 -4.16
C TRP A 7 14.61 -1.27 -3.07
N PRO A 8 14.77 -1.01 -1.76
CA PRO A 8 13.88 -1.57 -0.75
C PRO A 8 12.40 -1.24 -0.93
N GLY A 9 12.06 -0.23 -1.72
CA GLY A 9 10.69 0.03 -2.15
C GLY A 9 10.06 -1.15 -2.90
N VAL A 10 10.84 -1.93 -3.65
CA VAL A 10 10.36 -3.17 -4.29
C VAL A 10 9.96 -4.20 -3.25
N MET A 11 10.73 -4.35 -2.18
CA MET A 11 10.36 -5.25 -1.08
C MET A 11 9.06 -4.80 -0.39
N LEU A 12 8.88 -3.50 -0.19
CA LEU A 12 7.60 -2.97 0.33
C LEU A 12 6.44 -3.27 -0.62
N HIS A 13 6.67 -3.11 -1.93
CA HIS A 13 5.70 -3.43 -2.97
C HIS A 13 5.26 -4.90 -2.90
N GLU A 14 6.21 -5.83 -2.90
CA GLU A 14 5.94 -7.27 -2.92
C GLU A 14 5.39 -7.79 -1.59
N ALA A 15 6.04 -7.43 -0.47
CA ALA A 15 5.70 -8.00 0.82
C ALA A 15 4.45 -7.35 1.46
N VAL A 16 4.18 -6.08 1.17
CA VAL A 16 3.09 -5.32 1.80
C VAL A 16 2.05 -4.90 0.78
N GLY A 17 2.47 -4.27 -0.32
CA GLY A 17 1.58 -3.70 -1.30
C GLY A 17 0.59 -4.72 -1.87
N HIS A 18 1.07 -5.79 -2.49
CA HIS A 18 0.20 -6.86 -3.02
C HIS A 18 -0.62 -7.54 -1.92
N GLY A 19 -0.07 -7.67 -0.72
CA GLY A 19 -0.79 -8.22 0.43
C GLY A 19 -2.00 -7.38 0.87
N LEU A 20 -2.02 -6.09 0.53
CA LEU A 20 -3.09 -5.16 0.89
C LEU A 20 -4.07 -4.86 -0.26
N GLU A 21 -4.00 -5.60 -1.37
CA GLU A 21 -5.01 -5.57 -2.42
C GLU A 21 -6.31 -6.23 -1.94
N GLY A 22 -7.43 -5.59 -2.19
CA GLY A 22 -8.72 -5.94 -1.60
C GLY A 22 -9.27 -7.29 -2.04
N ASP A 23 -9.00 -7.72 -3.28
CA ASP A 23 -9.49 -9.01 -3.79
C ASP A 23 -8.83 -10.19 -3.08
N PHE A 24 -7.52 -10.15 -2.81
CA PHE A 24 -6.83 -11.17 -2.02
C PHE A 24 -7.36 -11.23 -0.59
N ASN A 25 -7.64 -10.07 0.01
CA ASN A 25 -8.18 -10.00 1.37
C ASN A 25 -9.63 -10.49 1.44
N ARG A 26 -10.47 -10.16 0.45
CA ARG A 26 -11.83 -10.69 0.34
C ARG A 26 -11.85 -12.21 0.15
N LYS A 27 -10.96 -12.74 -0.69
CA LYS A 27 -10.81 -14.18 -0.94
C LYS A 27 -10.12 -14.92 0.19
N LYS A 28 -9.62 -14.22 1.20
CA LYS A 28 -8.88 -14.77 2.36
C LYS A 28 -7.57 -15.48 1.98
N THR A 29 -6.91 -14.99 0.95
CA THR A 29 -5.62 -15.52 0.45
C THR A 29 -4.41 -14.67 0.85
N SER A 30 -4.65 -13.50 1.45
CA SER A 30 -3.58 -12.65 1.99
C SER A 30 -3.33 -12.94 3.48
N THR A 31 -2.08 -12.79 3.90
CA THR A 31 -1.68 -12.81 5.32
C THR A 31 -2.28 -11.65 6.13
N PHE A 32 -2.73 -10.58 5.46
CA PHE A 32 -3.37 -9.43 6.10
C PHE A 32 -4.89 -9.58 6.25
N THR A 33 -5.47 -10.70 5.82
CA THR A 33 -6.91 -10.91 5.89
C THR A 33 -7.43 -10.85 7.32
N GLY A 34 -8.44 -10.00 7.55
CA GLY A 34 -9.09 -9.85 8.86
C GLY A 34 -8.25 -9.11 9.90
N LEU A 35 -7.16 -8.48 9.51
CA LEU A 35 -6.27 -7.75 10.42
C LEU A 35 -6.55 -6.24 10.50
N ILE A 36 -7.61 -5.72 9.89
CA ILE A 36 -8.02 -4.32 10.08
C ILE A 36 -8.16 -4.02 11.58
N GLY A 37 -7.54 -2.92 12.02
CA GLY A 37 -7.46 -2.52 13.42
C GLY A 37 -6.39 -3.25 14.24
N LYS A 38 -5.66 -4.19 13.65
CA LYS A 38 -4.58 -4.91 14.33
C LYS A 38 -3.22 -4.35 13.98
N ARG A 39 -2.26 -4.52 14.89
CA ARG A 39 -0.87 -4.17 14.64
C ARG A 39 -0.22 -5.18 13.69
N VAL A 40 0.26 -4.69 12.56
CA VAL A 40 0.93 -5.48 11.50
C VAL A 40 2.36 -4.99 11.24
N ALA A 41 2.75 -3.86 11.81
CA ALA A 41 4.10 -3.30 11.70
C ALA A 41 4.51 -2.64 13.03
N SER A 42 5.76 -2.26 13.14
CA SER A 42 6.29 -1.53 14.30
C SER A 42 5.59 -0.17 14.45
N LYS A 43 5.54 0.32 15.68
CA LYS A 43 5.06 1.66 15.97
C LYS A 43 5.88 2.69 15.19
N GLY A 44 5.24 3.72 14.66
CA GLY A 44 5.84 4.73 13.80
C GLY A 44 5.86 4.39 12.31
N VAL A 45 5.53 3.16 11.92
CA VAL A 45 5.45 2.77 10.51
C VAL A 45 4.09 3.17 9.93
N THR A 46 4.11 4.03 8.93
CA THR A 46 2.93 4.42 8.17
C THR A 46 3.17 4.16 6.68
N VAL A 47 2.27 3.40 6.06
CA VAL A 47 2.33 3.04 4.64
C VAL A 47 1.10 3.59 3.94
N VAL A 48 1.31 4.23 2.81
CA VAL A 48 0.26 4.82 1.98
C VAL A 48 0.38 4.35 0.53
N ASP A 49 -0.75 4.34 -0.17
CA ASP A 49 -0.82 4.27 -1.61
C ASP A 49 -1.44 5.56 -2.14
N ASP A 50 -0.72 6.30 -2.97
CA ASP A 50 -1.10 7.65 -3.38
C ASP A 50 -0.95 7.85 -4.89
N GLY A 51 -2.05 7.83 -5.61
CA GLY A 51 -2.08 8.08 -7.04
C GLY A 51 -2.11 9.55 -7.43
N THR A 52 -2.09 10.48 -6.47
CA THR A 52 -2.21 11.92 -6.73
C THR A 52 -0.88 12.66 -6.80
N ILE A 53 0.24 11.98 -6.53
CA ILE A 53 1.57 12.60 -6.52
C ILE A 53 1.94 13.06 -7.93
N PRO A 54 2.25 14.36 -8.17
CA PRO A 54 2.63 14.84 -9.49
C PRO A 54 3.86 14.13 -10.05
N ASP A 55 3.87 13.93 -11.37
CA ASP A 55 5.03 13.42 -12.14
C ASP A 55 5.59 12.08 -11.66
N ARG A 56 4.77 11.22 -11.04
CA ARG A 56 5.14 9.85 -10.69
C ARG A 56 4.51 8.84 -11.65
N ARG A 57 5.25 7.78 -11.94
CA ARG A 57 4.82 6.73 -12.88
C ARG A 57 3.52 6.04 -12.48
N GLY A 58 3.26 5.87 -11.20
CA GLY A 58 2.05 5.22 -10.68
C GLY A 58 0.85 6.17 -10.55
N SER A 59 1.03 7.47 -10.82
CA SER A 59 -0.02 8.47 -10.63
C SER A 59 -1.05 8.42 -11.75
N ILE A 60 -2.31 8.57 -11.35
CA ILE A 60 -3.47 8.56 -12.25
C ILE A 60 -4.50 9.58 -11.75
N THR A 61 -5.25 10.20 -12.63
CA THR A 61 -6.36 11.10 -12.27
C THR A 61 -7.59 10.33 -11.83
N VAL A 62 -7.92 9.29 -12.59
CA VAL A 62 -8.99 8.33 -12.29
C VAL A 62 -8.48 6.93 -12.58
N ASP A 63 -9.00 5.93 -11.87
CA ASP A 63 -8.71 4.53 -12.17
C ASP A 63 -9.46 4.04 -13.42
N ASP A 64 -9.24 2.80 -13.84
CA ASP A 64 -9.87 2.22 -15.03
C ASP A 64 -11.37 1.96 -14.87
N GLU A 65 -11.93 2.24 -13.72
CA GLU A 65 -13.37 2.21 -13.43
C GLU A 65 -13.97 3.61 -13.29
N GLY A 66 -13.18 4.68 -13.50
CA GLY A 66 -13.57 6.08 -13.37
C GLY A 66 -13.70 6.54 -11.92
N THR A 67 -13.11 5.84 -10.96
CA THR A 67 -13.03 6.29 -9.56
C THR A 67 -11.87 7.28 -9.43
N PRO A 68 -12.08 8.49 -8.87
CA PRO A 68 -11.01 9.45 -8.66
C PRO A 68 -9.88 8.87 -7.81
N SER A 69 -8.65 9.10 -8.26
CA SER A 69 -7.47 8.74 -7.48
C SER A 69 -7.39 9.54 -6.19
N ARG A 70 -6.81 8.96 -5.17
CA ARG A 70 -6.63 9.60 -3.86
C ARG A 70 -5.41 9.04 -3.13
N ARG A 71 -5.08 9.68 -2.02
CA ARG A 71 -4.13 9.15 -1.05
C ARG A 71 -4.88 8.24 -0.07
N ASN A 72 -4.53 6.97 -0.07
CA ASN A 72 -5.09 5.94 0.78
C ASN A 72 -4.08 5.55 1.87
N VAL A 73 -4.43 5.71 3.13
CA VAL A 73 -3.62 5.19 4.24
C VAL A 73 -3.94 3.70 4.39
N LEU A 74 -2.94 2.86 4.33
CA LEU A 74 -3.05 1.41 4.44
C LEU A 74 -2.66 0.92 5.83
N ILE A 75 -1.52 1.40 6.32
CA ILE A 75 -1.03 1.16 7.67
C ILE A 75 -0.76 2.51 8.32
N GLU A 76 -1.26 2.74 9.52
CA GLU A 76 -1.06 3.96 10.30
C GLU A 76 -0.46 3.64 11.67
N ASP A 77 0.71 4.20 11.97
CA ASP A 77 1.44 3.90 13.21
C ASP A 77 1.55 2.40 13.51
N GLY A 78 1.73 1.60 12.48
CA GLY A 78 1.82 0.14 12.57
C GLY A 78 0.49 -0.61 12.64
N ILE A 79 -0.65 0.08 12.62
CA ILE A 79 -1.98 -0.51 12.63
C ILE A 79 -2.51 -0.58 11.19
N LEU A 80 -3.03 -1.73 10.79
CA LEU A 80 -3.71 -1.87 9.50
C LEU A 80 -5.04 -1.14 9.52
N VAL A 81 -5.22 -0.16 8.63
CA VAL A 81 -6.43 0.68 8.60
C VAL A 81 -7.22 0.56 7.29
N GLY A 82 -6.63 0.03 6.23
CA GLY A 82 -7.32 -0.08 4.95
C GLY A 82 -6.70 -1.08 3.98
N TYR A 83 -7.48 -1.40 2.95
CA TYR A 83 -7.04 -2.14 1.77
C TYR A 83 -7.25 -1.29 0.53
N MET A 84 -6.49 -1.53 -0.53
CA MET A 84 -6.74 -0.96 -1.84
C MET A 84 -7.93 -1.68 -2.50
N GLN A 85 -8.89 -0.92 -3.03
CA GLN A 85 -10.15 -1.45 -3.50
C GLN A 85 -10.48 -0.96 -4.93
N ASP A 86 -10.93 -1.88 -5.78
CA ASP A 86 -11.75 -1.59 -6.95
C ASP A 86 -13.24 -1.48 -6.55
N ARG A 87 -14.11 -1.16 -7.48
CA ARG A 87 -15.55 -1.06 -7.20
C ARG A 87 -16.19 -2.40 -6.85
N GLN A 88 -15.77 -3.48 -7.50
CA GLN A 88 -16.35 -4.80 -7.28
C GLN A 88 -16.02 -5.31 -5.87
N ASN A 89 -14.74 -5.31 -5.51
CA ASN A 89 -14.31 -5.81 -4.21
C ASN A 89 -14.78 -4.89 -3.07
N ALA A 90 -14.75 -3.57 -3.27
CA ALA A 90 -15.33 -2.60 -2.34
C ALA A 90 -16.79 -2.91 -2.01
N ARG A 91 -17.63 -3.11 -3.05
CA ARG A 91 -19.04 -3.47 -2.88
C ARG A 91 -19.22 -4.77 -2.12
N LEU A 92 -18.44 -5.81 -2.48
CA LEU A 92 -18.54 -7.13 -1.85
C LEU A 92 -18.06 -7.15 -0.40
N MET A 93 -17.18 -6.21 -0.04
CA MET A 93 -16.67 -6.04 1.34
C MET A 93 -17.44 -4.98 2.14
N GLY A 94 -18.40 -4.27 1.53
CA GLY A 94 -19.18 -3.23 2.19
C GLY A 94 -18.38 -1.97 2.53
N VAL A 95 -17.36 -1.65 1.75
CA VAL A 95 -16.44 -0.49 1.95
C VAL A 95 -16.40 0.39 0.70
N PRO A 96 -15.94 1.66 0.80
CA PRO A 96 -15.74 2.51 -0.37
C PRO A 96 -14.62 2.03 -1.30
N ALA A 97 -14.77 2.25 -2.61
CA ALA A 97 -13.68 2.11 -3.57
C ALA A 97 -12.60 3.17 -3.32
N THR A 98 -11.35 2.82 -3.59
CA THR A 98 -10.19 3.66 -3.24
C THR A 98 -9.49 4.30 -4.44
N GLY A 99 -9.99 4.08 -5.67
CA GLY A 99 -9.34 4.56 -6.89
C GLY A 99 -8.15 3.69 -7.31
N ASN A 100 -8.21 2.41 -6.98
CA ASN A 100 -7.17 1.42 -7.28
C ASN A 100 -7.64 0.35 -8.28
N GLY A 101 -8.79 0.52 -8.91
CA GLY A 101 -9.32 -0.39 -9.94
C GLY A 101 -8.54 -0.24 -11.23
N ARG A 102 -7.48 -1.04 -11.44
CA ARG A 102 -6.60 -0.96 -12.60
C ARG A 102 -6.60 -2.26 -13.39
N ARG A 103 -6.46 -2.14 -14.71
CA ARG A 103 -6.37 -3.28 -15.62
C ARG A 103 -4.98 -3.39 -16.25
N GLN A 104 -4.60 -4.59 -16.59
CA GLN A 104 -3.33 -4.84 -17.29
C GLN A 104 -3.37 -4.29 -18.72
N SER A 105 -4.51 -4.43 -19.40
CA SER A 105 -4.79 -3.91 -20.75
C SER A 105 -6.28 -3.83 -20.97
N TYR A 106 -6.71 -3.31 -22.12
CA TYR A 106 -8.12 -3.25 -22.52
C TYR A 106 -8.83 -4.62 -22.51
N ALA A 107 -8.09 -5.71 -22.67
CA ALA A 107 -8.62 -7.07 -22.69
C ALA A 107 -8.82 -7.69 -21.30
N HIS A 108 -8.43 -6.98 -20.23
CA HIS A 108 -8.48 -7.50 -18.87
C HIS A 108 -9.48 -6.72 -18.01
N HIS A 109 -10.13 -7.41 -17.09
CA HIS A 109 -10.97 -6.76 -16.09
C HIS A 109 -10.12 -5.95 -15.11
N PRO A 110 -10.63 -4.80 -14.64
CA PRO A 110 -10.00 -4.08 -13.53
C PRO A 110 -9.92 -4.96 -12.28
N MET A 111 -8.89 -4.74 -11.50
CA MET A 111 -8.68 -5.37 -10.21
C MET A 111 -7.94 -4.40 -9.28
N PRO A 112 -7.98 -4.60 -7.96
CA PRO A 112 -7.22 -3.74 -7.05
C PRO A 112 -5.74 -3.81 -7.37
N ARG A 113 -5.11 -2.66 -7.57
CA ARG A 113 -3.68 -2.53 -7.86
C ARG A 113 -3.13 -1.26 -7.22
N MET A 114 -1.85 -1.33 -6.86
CA MET A 114 -1.10 -0.19 -6.35
C MET A 114 -1.02 0.96 -7.36
N THR A 115 -0.95 2.18 -6.84
CA THR A 115 -0.49 3.37 -7.55
C THR A 115 0.95 3.67 -7.13
N ASN A 116 1.19 4.67 -6.30
CA ASN A 116 2.51 4.89 -5.71
C ASN A 116 2.43 4.47 -4.24
N THR A 117 2.95 3.29 -3.94
CA THR A 117 2.97 2.76 -2.57
C THR A 117 4.32 3.05 -1.92
N TYR A 118 4.30 3.71 -0.77
CA TYR A 118 5.51 4.07 -0.05
C TYR A 118 5.29 4.14 1.45
N MET A 119 6.39 4.03 2.19
CA MET A 119 6.42 4.24 3.63
C MET A 119 6.82 5.70 3.90
N LEU A 120 6.10 6.35 4.81
CA LEU A 120 6.43 7.70 5.24
C LEU A 120 7.75 7.72 6.02
N GLY A 121 8.46 8.84 5.94
CA GLY A 121 9.62 9.07 6.78
C GLY A 121 9.26 9.01 8.27
N GLY A 122 10.15 8.43 9.06
CA GLY A 122 10.05 8.43 10.52
C GLY A 122 10.68 9.68 11.15
N LYS A 123 10.87 9.63 12.45
CA LYS A 123 11.43 10.74 13.24
C LYS A 123 12.97 10.76 13.33
N TYR A 124 13.63 9.70 12.83
CA TYR A 124 15.07 9.56 12.93
C TYR A 124 15.73 9.90 11.60
N GLU A 125 16.86 10.57 11.65
CA GLU A 125 17.70 10.79 10.49
C GLU A 125 18.36 9.48 10.02
N PRO A 126 18.59 9.27 8.71
CA PRO A 126 19.20 8.04 8.21
C PRO A 126 20.51 7.66 8.88
N GLU A 127 21.36 8.64 9.18
CA GLU A 127 22.65 8.42 9.87
C GLU A 127 22.49 7.96 11.31
N GLU A 128 21.47 8.42 12.02
CA GLU A 128 21.16 7.97 13.38
C GLU A 128 20.74 6.51 13.37
N ILE A 129 19.93 6.11 12.39
CA ILE A 129 19.51 4.72 12.19
C ILE A 129 20.74 3.83 11.97
N ILE A 130 21.65 4.23 11.08
CA ILE A 130 22.89 3.47 10.79
C ILE A 130 23.73 3.34 12.06
N LYS A 131 23.96 4.44 12.79
CA LYS A 131 24.74 4.45 14.03
C LYS A 131 24.10 3.64 15.16
N SER A 132 22.81 3.42 15.13
CA SER A 132 22.10 2.62 16.15
C SER A 132 22.36 1.12 16.05
N VAL A 133 22.86 0.63 14.91
CA VAL A 133 23.14 -0.79 14.69
C VAL A 133 24.35 -1.21 15.51
N LYS A 134 24.13 -2.10 16.48
CA LYS A 134 25.20 -2.65 17.33
C LYS A 134 25.75 -3.98 16.79
N ASN A 135 24.91 -4.76 16.13
CA ASN A 135 25.26 -6.04 15.53
C ASN A 135 24.37 -6.28 14.31
N GLY A 136 24.92 -6.09 13.12
CA GLY A 136 24.18 -6.22 11.87
C GLY A 136 24.86 -5.54 10.69
N LEU A 137 24.13 -5.49 9.58
CA LEU A 137 24.55 -4.88 8.30
C LEU A 137 23.65 -3.69 7.98
#